data_d88c9644452704c3171a9eb739519831
#
_entry.id   d88c9644452704c3171a9eb739519831
#
_cell.length_a   1.000
_cell.length_b   1.000
_cell.length_c   1.000
_cell.angle_alpha   90.00
_cell.angle_beta   90.00
_cell.angle_gamma   90.00
#
_symmetry.space_group_name_H-M   'P 1'
#
loop_
_entity.id
_entity.type
_entity.pdbx_description
1 polymer ?
#
loop_
_entity_poly.entity_id
_entity_poly.type
_entity_poly.pdbx_seq_one_letter_code
_entity_poly.pdbx_strand_id
1 'polypeptide(L)'
;MTNKSIHSKLYHRIIARLRTKREEKGLSQYQLSQILNVPQHYVSRIETCERRIDSLELRNICEALDISLIDFVREIDEDILPKFKASQKRQE
;
A
#
# COMPACT_ATOMS: atom_id res chain seq x y z
N MET A 1 5.29 20.09 13.68
CA MET A 1 4.80 19.75 13.28
C MET A 1 4.60 19.47 12.32
N THR A 2 4.49 19.42 11.75
CA THR A 2 4.19 19.30 10.82
C THR A 2 4.59 18.40 10.00
N ASN A 3 4.65 17.24 10.12
CA ASN A 3 5.06 16.18 9.24
C ASN A 3 3.93 15.46 8.56
N LYS A 4 2.75 16.04 8.61
CA LYS A 4 1.58 15.41 8.00
C LYS A 4 1.77 15.16 6.51
N SER A 5 2.30 16.16 5.78
CA SER A 5 2.45 15.99 4.33
C SER A 5 3.51 14.95 3.99
N ILE A 6 4.58 14.88 4.78
CA ILE A 6 5.62 13.89 4.57
C ILE A 6 5.09 12.49 4.84
N HIS A 7 4.38 12.31 5.94
CA HIS A 7 3.79 11.02 6.29
C HIS A 7 2.74 10.60 5.26
N SER A 8 1.93 11.56 4.79
CA SER A 8 0.94 11.27 3.75
C SER A 8 1.60 10.82 2.46
N LYS A 9 2.67 11.49 2.05
CA LYS A 9 3.39 11.13 0.83
C LYS A 9 4.00 9.73 0.93
N LEU A 10 4.59 9.42 2.07
CA LEU A 10 5.16 8.09 2.27
C LEU A 10 4.05 7.04 2.25
N TYR A 11 2.93 7.32 2.92
CA TYR A 11 1.80 6.40 2.92
C TYR A 11 1.32 6.13 1.49
N HIS A 12 1.21 7.19 0.66
CA HIS A 12 0.81 7.03 -0.74
C HIS A 12 1.78 6.11 -1.50
N ARG A 13 3.09 6.22 -1.22
CA ARG A 13 4.08 5.35 -1.86
C ARG A 13 3.90 3.89 -1.45
N ILE A 14 3.59 3.67 -0.17
CA ILE A 14 3.35 2.32 0.34
C ILE A 14 2.11 1.72 -0.33
N ILE A 15 1.03 2.49 -0.40
CA ILE A 15 -0.21 2.01 -1.02
C ILE A 15 -0.01 1.78 -2.52
N ALA A 16 0.75 2.64 -3.19
CA ALA A 16 1.05 2.46 -4.61
C ALA A 16 1.79 1.14 -4.84
N ARG A 17 2.71 0.77 -3.95
CA ARG A 17 3.42 -0.51 -4.05
C ARG A 17 2.46 -1.68 -3.87
N LEU A 18 1.52 -1.55 -2.93
CA LEU A 18 0.52 -2.60 -2.70
C LEU A 18 -0.36 -2.78 -3.94
N ARG A 19 -0.78 -1.68 -4.57
CA ARG A 19 -1.53 -1.73 -5.81
C ARG A 19 -0.74 -2.41 -6.93
N THR A 20 0.55 -2.09 -7.05
CA THR A 20 1.41 -2.73 -8.04
C THR A 20 1.43 -4.24 -7.83
N LYS A 21 1.51 -4.68 -6.57
CA LYS A 21 1.48 -6.12 -6.25
C LYS A 21 0.18 -6.76 -6.71
N ARG A 22 -0.94 -6.07 -6.51
CA ARG A 22 -2.24 -6.55 -6.98
C ARG A 22 -2.23 -6.70 -8.50
N GLU A 23 -1.74 -5.67 -9.19
CA GLU A 23 -1.71 -5.69 -10.65
C GLU A 23 -0.78 -6.77 -11.19
N GLU A 24 0.35 -6.98 -10.53
CA GLU A 24 1.29 -8.03 -10.91
C GLU A 24 0.68 -9.43 -10.77
N LYS A 25 -0.26 -9.59 -9.86
CA LYS A 25 -0.98 -10.85 -9.69
C LYS A 25 -2.12 -10.99 -10.70
N GLY A 26 -2.34 -9.98 -11.55
CA GLY A 26 -3.40 -10.02 -12.55
C GLY A 26 -4.78 -9.83 -11.98
N LEU A 27 -4.90 -9.25 -10.78
CA LEU A 27 -6.19 -9.07 -10.13
C LEU A 27 -6.70 -7.66 -10.30
N SER A 28 -7.98 -7.53 -10.68
CA SER A 28 -8.66 -6.23 -10.65
C SER A 28 -9.04 -5.89 -9.20
N GLN A 29 -9.44 -4.63 -8.98
CA GLN A 29 -9.97 -4.24 -7.68
C GLN A 29 -11.17 -5.09 -7.29
N TYR A 30 -12.04 -5.35 -8.27
CA TYR A 30 -13.22 -6.16 -8.01
C TYR A 30 -12.85 -7.57 -7.59
N GLN A 31 -11.88 -8.18 -8.30
CA GLN A 31 -11.46 -9.55 -7.97
C GLN A 31 -10.84 -9.62 -6.58
N LEU A 32 -10.02 -8.62 -6.22
CA LEU A 32 -9.47 -8.58 -4.88
C LEU A 32 -10.57 -8.43 -3.83
N SER A 33 -11.57 -7.56 -4.12
CA SER A 33 -12.67 -7.36 -3.18
C SER A 33 -13.45 -8.66 -2.95
N GLN A 34 -13.61 -9.47 -4.00
CA GLN A 34 -14.27 -10.76 -3.87
C GLN A 34 -13.49 -11.70 -2.96
N ILE A 35 -12.18 -11.75 -3.12
CA ILE A 35 -11.33 -12.61 -2.28
C ILE A 35 -11.43 -12.16 -0.82
N LEU A 36 -11.42 -10.85 -0.60
CA LEU A 36 -11.51 -10.27 0.76
C LEU A 36 -12.94 -10.32 1.32
N ASN A 37 -13.92 -10.62 0.47
CA ASN A 37 -15.33 -10.64 0.86
C ASN A 37 -15.81 -9.27 1.35
N VAL A 38 -15.46 -8.24 0.58
CA VAL A 38 -15.84 -6.85 0.86
C VAL A 38 -16.36 -6.21 -0.42
N PRO A 39 -17.06 -5.08 -0.33
CA PRO A 39 -17.48 -4.35 -1.53
C PRO A 39 -16.28 -3.80 -2.30
N GLN A 40 -16.43 -3.62 -3.61
CA GLN A 40 -15.34 -3.10 -4.42
C GLN A 40 -14.86 -1.72 -3.95
N HIS A 41 -15.78 -0.86 -3.49
CA HIS A 41 -15.38 0.47 -3.06
C HIS A 41 -14.44 0.44 -1.85
N TYR A 42 -14.44 -0.65 -1.07
CA TYR A 42 -13.47 -0.82 0.01
C TYR A 42 -12.04 -0.82 -0.58
N VAL A 43 -11.81 -1.63 -1.61
CA VAL A 43 -10.49 -1.71 -2.25
C VAL A 43 -10.14 -0.39 -2.94
N SER A 44 -11.09 0.20 -3.69
CA SER A 44 -10.79 1.43 -4.42
C SER A 44 -10.47 2.59 -3.48
N ARG A 45 -11.16 2.68 -2.34
CA ARG A 45 -10.86 3.74 -1.37
C ARG A 45 -9.51 3.56 -0.68
N ILE A 46 -9.10 2.31 -0.47
CA ILE A 46 -7.76 2.05 0.03
C ILE A 46 -6.73 2.52 -0.99
N GLU A 47 -6.90 2.17 -2.26
CA GLU A 47 -5.91 2.47 -3.28
C GLU A 47 -5.85 3.95 -3.64
N THR A 48 -6.92 4.71 -3.41
CA THR A 48 -6.91 6.17 -3.57
C THR A 48 -6.47 6.89 -2.30
N CYS A 49 -6.18 6.15 -1.24
CA CYS A 49 -5.78 6.67 0.06
C CYS A 49 -6.87 7.47 0.76
N GLU A 50 -8.13 7.30 0.33
CA GLU A 50 -9.27 7.89 1.04
C GLU A 50 -9.53 7.17 2.36
N ARG A 51 -9.12 5.89 2.44
CA ARG A 51 -9.30 5.08 3.62
C ARG A 51 -7.95 4.49 4.01
N ARG A 52 -7.52 4.75 5.23
CA ARG A 52 -6.29 4.16 5.75
C ARG A 52 -6.55 2.71 6.15
N ILE A 53 -5.51 1.90 6.06
CA ILE A 53 -5.59 0.50 6.50
C ILE A 53 -4.81 0.34 7.80
N ASP A 54 -5.28 -0.56 8.64
CA ASP A 54 -4.53 -0.94 9.83
C ASP A 54 -3.68 -2.19 9.51
N SER A 55 -2.94 -2.66 10.51
CA SER A 55 -2.01 -3.77 10.29
C SER A 55 -2.72 -5.07 9.96
N LEU A 56 -3.91 -5.30 10.53
CA LEU A 56 -4.67 -6.51 10.25
C LEU A 56 -5.22 -6.49 8.82
N GLU A 57 -5.72 -5.32 8.40
CA GLU A 57 -6.20 -5.18 7.02
C GLU A 57 -5.06 -5.38 6.03
N LEU A 58 -3.89 -4.85 6.33
CA LEU A 58 -2.73 -5.07 5.47
C LEU A 58 -2.37 -6.55 5.41
N ARG A 59 -2.39 -7.22 6.53
CA ARG A 59 -2.12 -8.66 6.57
C ARG A 59 -3.11 -9.42 5.69
N ASN A 60 -4.39 -9.07 5.79
CA ASN A 60 -5.44 -9.75 5.00
C ASN A 60 -5.26 -9.51 3.50
N ILE A 61 -4.88 -8.29 3.12
CA ILE A 61 -4.63 -7.97 1.72
C ILE A 61 -3.43 -8.76 1.20
N CYS A 62 -2.34 -8.81 1.98
CA CYS A 62 -1.17 -9.58 1.59
C CYS A 62 -1.51 -11.06 1.41
N GLU A 63 -2.29 -11.61 2.32
CA GLU A 63 -2.74 -13.00 2.20
C GLU A 63 -3.56 -13.20 0.93
N ALA A 64 -4.47 -12.29 0.64
CA ALA A 64 -5.31 -12.38 -0.56
C ALA A 64 -4.47 -12.29 -1.84
N LEU A 65 -3.38 -11.56 -1.79
CA LEU A 65 -2.47 -11.41 -2.93
C LEU A 65 -1.40 -12.50 -2.98
N ASP A 66 -1.42 -13.40 -2.01
CA ASP A 66 -0.43 -14.48 -1.90
C ASP A 66 0.99 -13.93 -1.83
N ILE A 67 1.18 -12.90 -1.01
CA ILE A 67 2.50 -12.34 -0.72
C ILE A 67 2.71 -12.35 0.79
N SER A 68 3.98 -12.42 1.19
CA SER A 68 4.33 -12.44 2.59
C SER A 68 4.20 -11.04 3.20
N LEU A 69 3.49 -10.92 4.31
CA LEU A 69 3.42 -9.65 5.04
C LEU A 69 4.80 -9.20 5.49
N ILE A 70 5.61 -10.13 5.98
CA ILE A 70 6.97 -9.82 6.44
C ILE A 70 7.78 -9.26 5.28
N ASP A 71 7.71 -9.88 4.11
CA ASP A 71 8.45 -9.40 2.94
C ASP A 71 7.96 -8.02 2.51
N PHE A 72 6.66 -7.77 2.56
CA PHE A 72 6.13 -6.47 2.18
C PHE A 72 6.60 -5.39 3.16
N VAL A 73 6.56 -5.67 4.47
CA VAL A 73 7.03 -4.73 5.47
C VAL A 73 8.53 -4.47 5.29
N ARG A 74 9.29 -5.51 4.95
CA ARG A 74 10.71 -5.35 4.66
C ARG A 74 10.93 -4.45 3.46
N GLU A 75 10.10 -4.56 2.42
CA GLU A 75 10.19 -3.66 1.27
C GLU A 75 9.95 -2.21 1.65
N ILE A 76 9.03 -1.98 2.60
CA ILE A 76 8.79 -0.62 3.08
C ILE A 76 10.07 -0.04 3.64
N ASP A 77 10.75 -0.80 4.48
CA ASP A 77 11.92 -0.34 5.21
C ASP A 77 13.17 -0.29 4.32
N GLU A 78 13.33 -1.27 3.43
CA GLU A 78 14.57 -1.42 2.67
C GLU A 78 14.53 -0.83 1.26
N ASP A 79 13.34 -0.57 0.72
CA ASP A 79 13.23 -0.06 -0.64
C ASP A 79 12.40 1.23 -0.71
N ILE A 80 11.16 1.19 -0.24
CA ILE A 80 10.25 2.32 -0.40
C ILE A 80 10.76 3.53 0.39
N LEU A 81 11.09 3.34 1.66
CA LEU A 81 11.52 4.43 2.52
C LEU A 81 12.84 5.06 2.07
N PRO A 82 13.88 4.29 1.74
CA PRO A 82 15.13 4.92 1.26
C PRO A 82 14.93 5.72 -0.02
N LYS A 83 14.14 5.21 -0.97
CA LYS A 83 13.86 5.95 -2.20
C LYS A 83 13.05 7.21 -1.94
N PHE A 84 12.10 7.12 -1.01
CA PHE A 84 11.32 8.27 -0.62
C PHE A 84 12.20 9.35 -0.02
N LYS A 85 13.10 8.97 0.89
CA LYS A 85 14.01 9.93 1.52
C LYS A 85 14.94 10.58 0.49
N ALA A 86 15.43 9.81 -0.46
CA ALA A 86 16.28 10.36 -1.52
C ALA A 86 15.52 11.36 -2.37
N SER A 87 14.25 11.07 -2.67
CA SER A 87 13.37 11.97 -3.41
C SER A 87 13.16 13.28 -2.65
N GLN A 88 12.97 13.22 -1.33
CA GLN A 88 12.77 14.41 -0.52
C GLN A 88 14.02 15.27 -0.49
N LYS A 89 15.20 14.67 -0.42
CA LYS A 89 16.45 15.42 -0.45
C LYS A 89 16.65 16.21 -1.73
N ARG A 90 16.21 15.64 -2.87
CA ARG A 90 16.36 16.35 -4.16
C ARG A 90 15.51 17.61 -4.23
N GLN A 91 14.47 17.69 -3.46
CA GLN A 91 13.57 18.84 -3.48
C GLN A 91 14.07 19.98 -2.60
N GLU A 92 15.09 19.74 -1.82
CA GLU A 92 15.72 20.76 -1.04
C GLU A 92 16.82 21.44 -1.85
#